data_42ba42d93d79e5cc7f7aa26e4f36cea1
#
_entry.id   42ba42d93d79e5cc7f7aa26e4f36cea1
#
_cell.length_a   1.000
_cell.length_b   1.000
_cell.length_c   1.000
_cell.angle_alpha   90.00
_cell.angle_beta   90.00
_cell.angle_gamma   90.00
#
_symmetry.space_group_name_H-M   'P 1'
#
loop_
_entity.id
_entity.type
_entity.pdbx_description
1 polymer ?
#
loop_
_entity_poly.entity_id
_entity_poly.type
_entity_poly.pdbx_seq_one_letter_code
_entity_poly.pdbx_strand_id
1 'polypeptide(L)'
;MITVSDLGLAYSGQPLFSHVDLQFTKGNCYGIIGANGAGKSTFLKILSGELEPTSGEVSILPKTRMSVLKQDQNAYNAYNVMDTVIMGNQRLYDIGKEKEALYAKEEMTEADGIRACELEEEYAELGGWEAESDASRILQGLGVGTEFHYNDMATLDARLKVKVLLAQALFGNPDILLLDEPTNNLDINCLLYTSPSPRDMRRS
;
A
#
# COMPACT_ATOMS: atom_id res chain seq x y z
N MET A 1 11.36 -8.75 6.71
CA MET A 1 12.62 -9.14 6.03
C MET A 1 12.24 -9.83 4.73
N ILE A 2 12.84 -9.43 3.62
CA ILE A 2 12.73 -10.13 2.33
C ILE A 2 14.09 -10.76 2.05
N THR A 3 14.10 -12.01 1.65
CA THR A 3 15.31 -12.73 1.17
C THR A 3 15.06 -13.14 -0.28
N VAL A 4 15.99 -12.80 -1.14
CA VAL A 4 16.01 -13.15 -2.55
C VAL A 4 17.17 -14.10 -2.77
N SER A 5 16.91 -15.28 -3.33
CA SER A 5 17.93 -16.33 -3.51
C SER A 5 17.94 -16.80 -4.96
N ASP A 6 19.11 -16.67 -5.60
CA ASP A 6 19.39 -17.10 -6.98
C ASP A 6 18.33 -16.64 -8.00
N LEU A 7 17.79 -15.44 -7.79
CA LEU A 7 16.67 -14.93 -8.57
C LEU A 7 17.08 -14.62 -10.01
N GLY A 8 16.32 -15.12 -10.96
CA GLY A 8 16.50 -14.84 -12.37
C GLY A 8 15.17 -14.66 -13.12
N LEU A 9 15.21 -13.79 -14.11
CA LEU A 9 14.10 -13.61 -15.04
C LEU A 9 14.61 -13.55 -16.46
N ALA A 10 13.96 -14.31 -17.34
CA ALA A 10 14.24 -14.30 -18.78
C ALA A 10 12.95 -14.11 -19.60
N TYR A 11 13.02 -13.33 -20.65
CA TYR A 11 11.96 -13.18 -21.65
C TYR A 11 12.42 -13.82 -22.96
N SER A 12 11.62 -14.77 -23.47
CA SER A 12 11.92 -15.44 -24.75
C SER A 12 13.35 -16.02 -24.82
N GLY A 13 13.83 -16.52 -23.68
CA GLY A 13 15.19 -17.12 -23.60
C GLY A 13 16.33 -16.11 -23.39
N GLN A 14 16.06 -14.82 -23.38
CA GLN A 14 17.06 -13.80 -23.06
C GLN A 14 16.95 -13.39 -21.59
N PRO A 15 18.02 -13.55 -20.79
CA PRO A 15 17.99 -13.17 -19.39
C PRO A 15 17.94 -11.64 -19.26
N LEU A 16 16.97 -11.13 -18.49
CA LEU A 16 16.93 -9.75 -18.05
C LEU A 16 17.89 -9.52 -16.87
N PHE A 17 17.88 -10.47 -15.94
CA PHE A 17 18.86 -10.61 -14.86
C PHE A 17 18.90 -12.07 -14.40
N SER A 18 19.98 -12.46 -13.75
CA SER A 18 20.19 -13.83 -13.25
C SER A 18 21.08 -13.82 -12.01
N HIS A 19 20.97 -14.87 -11.19
CA HIS A 19 21.78 -15.10 -10.00
C HIS A 19 21.81 -13.91 -9.03
N VAL A 20 20.61 -13.33 -8.76
CA VAL A 20 20.48 -12.21 -7.83
C VAL A 20 20.23 -12.74 -6.43
N ASP A 21 21.15 -12.46 -5.51
CA ASP A 21 21.05 -12.77 -4.09
C ASP A 21 21.02 -11.46 -3.29
N LEU A 22 19.93 -11.19 -2.60
CA LEU A 22 19.73 -9.96 -1.83
C LEU A 22 18.97 -10.22 -0.53
N GLN A 23 19.25 -9.41 0.47
CA GLN A 23 18.53 -9.42 1.73
C GLN A 23 18.13 -8.02 2.14
N PHE A 24 16.83 -7.82 2.34
CA PHE A 24 16.27 -6.55 2.81
C PHE A 24 15.86 -6.70 4.27
N THR A 25 16.46 -5.89 5.14
CA THR A 25 16.23 -5.92 6.58
C THR A 25 15.33 -4.77 7.04
N LYS A 26 14.62 -4.97 8.15
CA LYS A 26 13.69 -3.98 8.71
C LYS A 26 14.43 -2.69 9.11
N GLY A 27 13.77 -1.56 8.92
CA GLY A 27 14.28 -0.24 9.33
C GLY A 27 15.30 0.37 8.37
N ASN A 28 15.53 -0.23 7.20
CA ASN A 28 16.42 0.31 6.19
C ASN A 28 15.65 0.70 4.92
N CYS A 29 16.15 1.75 4.25
CA CYS A 29 15.70 2.16 2.93
C CYS A 29 16.71 1.68 1.89
N TYR A 30 16.24 1.00 0.84
CA TYR A 30 17.06 0.46 -0.23
C TYR A 30 16.70 1.12 -1.55
N GLY A 31 17.69 1.65 -2.25
CA GLY A 31 17.54 2.22 -3.59
C GLY A 31 18.01 1.26 -4.68
N ILE A 32 17.14 0.93 -5.63
CA ILE A 32 17.48 0.16 -6.82
C ILE A 32 17.80 1.13 -7.96
N ILE A 33 19.05 1.16 -8.38
CA ILE A 33 19.56 2.08 -9.39
C ILE A 33 19.93 1.30 -10.65
N GLY A 34 19.63 1.88 -11.81
CA GLY A 34 19.98 1.28 -13.10
C GLY A 34 19.37 2.08 -14.25
N ALA A 35 19.82 1.81 -15.47
CA ALA A 35 19.31 2.44 -16.70
C ALA A 35 17.81 2.14 -16.91
N ASN A 36 17.15 2.93 -17.75
CA ASN A 36 15.78 2.62 -18.17
C ASN A 36 15.78 1.31 -18.96
N GLY A 37 14.81 0.44 -18.66
CA GLY A 37 14.74 -0.89 -19.24
C GLY A 37 15.63 -1.95 -18.56
N ALA A 38 16.41 -1.61 -17.52
CA ALA A 38 17.26 -2.56 -16.80
C ALA A 38 16.49 -3.57 -15.90
N GLY A 39 15.16 -3.54 -15.91
CA GLY A 39 14.34 -4.49 -15.15
C GLY A 39 13.98 -4.07 -13.72
N LYS A 40 14.19 -2.80 -13.33
CA LYS A 40 13.87 -2.31 -11.96
C LYS A 40 12.41 -2.54 -11.58
N SER A 41 11.47 -2.05 -12.39
CA SER A 41 10.03 -2.23 -12.16
C SER A 41 9.62 -3.70 -12.20
N THR A 42 10.26 -4.49 -13.07
CA THR A 42 10.04 -5.93 -13.17
C THR A 42 10.51 -6.66 -11.91
N PHE A 43 11.66 -6.26 -11.37
CA PHE A 43 12.16 -6.80 -10.10
C PHE A 43 11.22 -6.46 -8.94
N LEU A 44 10.69 -5.24 -8.88
CA LEU A 44 9.68 -4.86 -7.88
C LEU A 44 8.39 -5.69 -8.00
N LYS A 45 7.94 -5.99 -9.23
CA LYS A 45 6.79 -6.88 -9.47
C LYS A 45 7.03 -8.32 -9.00
N ILE A 46 8.27 -8.81 -9.10
CA ILE A 46 8.60 -10.12 -8.52
C ILE A 46 8.59 -10.05 -6.99
N LEU A 47 9.15 -8.99 -6.39
CA LEU A 47 9.11 -8.82 -4.94
C LEU A 47 7.68 -8.70 -4.40
N SER A 48 6.77 -8.06 -5.15
CA SER A 48 5.34 -7.94 -4.78
C SER A 48 4.53 -9.22 -5.02
N GLY A 49 5.09 -10.21 -5.73
CA GLY A 49 4.38 -11.42 -6.13
C GLY A 49 3.44 -11.25 -7.34
N GLU A 50 3.49 -10.09 -8.01
CA GLU A 50 2.72 -9.84 -9.24
C GLU A 50 3.29 -10.57 -10.46
N LEU A 51 4.56 -10.95 -10.40
CA LEU A 51 5.25 -11.67 -11.45
C LEU A 51 6.08 -12.81 -10.86
N GLU A 52 5.95 -14.01 -11.42
CA GLU A 52 6.78 -15.15 -11.05
C GLU A 52 8.17 -15.07 -11.72
N PRO A 53 9.24 -15.35 -11.00
CA PRO A 53 10.59 -15.42 -11.57
C PRO A 53 10.76 -16.67 -12.44
N THR A 54 11.74 -16.65 -13.34
CA THR A 54 12.10 -17.84 -14.16
C THR A 54 12.92 -18.84 -13.34
N SER A 55 13.72 -18.34 -12.39
CA SER A 55 14.53 -19.16 -11.46
C SER A 55 14.69 -18.46 -10.13
N GLY A 56 15.03 -19.22 -9.10
CA GLY A 56 15.22 -18.70 -7.74
C GLY A 56 13.90 -18.45 -7.03
N GLU A 57 13.99 -17.82 -5.86
CA GLU A 57 12.83 -17.56 -5.01
C GLU A 57 12.93 -16.26 -4.22
N VAL A 58 11.76 -15.73 -3.87
CA VAL A 58 11.61 -14.62 -2.93
C VAL A 58 10.91 -15.14 -1.67
N SER A 59 11.57 -15.04 -0.54
CA SER A 59 11.05 -15.45 0.76
C SER A 59 10.73 -14.23 1.61
N ILE A 60 9.49 -14.15 2.10
CA ILE A 60 9.00 -13.09 2.97
C ILE A 60 8.51 -13.72 4.27
N LEU A 61 8.86 -13.13 5.41
CA LEU A 61 8.41 -13.63 6.70
C LEU A 61 6.87 -13.66 6.79
N PRO A 62 6.28 -14.72 7.35
CA PRO A 62 4.83 -14.78 7.56
C PRO A 62 4.31 -13.55 8.31
N LYS A 63 3.09 -13.13 7.99
CA LYS A 63 2.40 -11.96 8.56
C LYS A 63 3.08 -10.61 8.28
N THR A 64 4.06 -10.56 7.37
CA THR A 64 4.63 -9.29 6.92
C THR A 64 3.63 -8.59 5.99
N ARG A 65 3.23 -7.37 6.32
CA ARG A 65 2.40 -6.54 5.45
C ARG A 65 3.28 -5.82 4.44
N MET A 66 3.00 -6.04 3.17
CA MET A 66 3.67 -5.35 2.07
C MET A 66 2.66 -4.48 1.34
N SER A 67 3.08 -3.28 1.01
CA SER A 67 2.33 -2.35 0.18
C SER A 67 3.16 -1.90 -1.01
N VAL A 68 2.47 -1.68 -2.12
CA VAL A 68 3.08 -1.25 -3.39
C VAL A 68 2.42 0.05 -3.82
N LEU A 69 3.21 1.08 -4.10
CA LEU A 69 2.69 2.31 -4.70
C LEU A 69 2.29 2.03 -6.15
N LYS A 70 0.99 2.12 -6.44
CA LYS A 70 0.46 1.92 -7.78
C LYS A 70 0.78 3.12 -8.68
N GLN A 71 1.22 2.84 -9.90
CA GLN A 71 1.60 3.87 -10.88
C GLN A 71 0.39 4.48 -11.59
N ASP A 72 -0.71 3.72 -11.73
CA ASP A 72 -1.91 4.22 -12.40
C ASP A 72 -2.67 5.19 -11.49
N GLN A 73 -2.50 6.47 -11.77
CA GLN A 73 -3.15 7.56 -11.04
C GLN A 73 -4.67 7.62 -11.24
N ASN A 74 -5.20 6.93 -12.24
CA ASN A 74 -6.62 6.97 -12.58
C ASN A 74 -7.39 5.72 -12.14
N ALA A 75 -6.71 4.72 -11.60
CA ALA A 75 -7.31 3.46 -11.15
C ALA A 75 -8.44 3.65 -10.13
N TYR A 76 -8.41 4.76 -9.39
CA TYR A 76 -9.36 5.06 -8.30
C TYR A 76 -10.29 6.25 -8.60
N ASN A 77 -10.41 6.68 -9.87
CA ASN A 77 -11.25 7.82 -10.24
C ASN A 77 -12.75 7.66 -9.87
N ALA A 78 -13.22 6.43 -9.66
CA ALA A 78 -14.59 6.14 -9.24
C ALA A 78 -14.83 6.28 -7.72
N TYR A 79 -13.81 6.58 -6.95
CA TYR A 79 -13.86 6.63 -5.49
C TYR A 79 -13.50 8.02 -4.98
N ASN A 80 -13.91 8.33 -3.74
CA ASN A 80 -13.42 9.52 -3.05
C ASN A 80 -12.02 9.28 -2.46
N VAL A 81 -11.38 10.36 -2.01
CA VAL A 81 -10.03 10.34 -1.44
C VAL A 81 -9.95 9.46 -0.20
N MET A 82 -10.91 9.59 0.73
CA MET A 82 -10.90 8.84 1.99
C MET A 82 -11.04 7.34 1.73
N ASP A 83 -12.02 6.94 0.93
CA ASP A 83 -12.22 5.54 0.52
C ASP A 83 -10.95 4.98 -0.15
N THR A 84 -10.34 5.77 -1.05
CA THR A 84 -9.10 5.37 -1.73
C THR A 84 -7.97 5.08 -0.75
N VAL A 85 -7.79 5.90 0.28
CA VAL A 85 -6.75 5.65 1.29
C VAL A 85 -7.05 4.41 2.11
N ILE A 86 -8.31 4.23 2.57
CA ILE A 86 -8.70 3.08 3.39
C ILE A 86 -8.58 1.76 2.61
N MET A 87 -8.74 1.78 1.28
CA MET A 87 -8.46 0.63 0.39
C MET A 87 -6.99 0.16 0.44
N GLY A 88 -6.08 0.88 1.07
CA GLY A 88 -4.76 0.38 1.44
C GLY A 88 -4.81 -0.84 2.36
N ASN A 89 -5.92 -1.01 3.09
CA ASN A 89 -6.34 -2.25 3.73
C ASN A 89 -7.67 -2.71 3.09
N GLN A 90 -7.58 -3.46 1.99
CA GLN A 90 -8.75 -3.87 1.21
C GLN A 90 -9.79 -4.58 2.06
N ARG A 91 -9.36 -5.47 2.97
CA ARG A 91 -10.29 -6.21 3.84
C ARG A 91 -11.08 -5.29 4.76
N LEU A 92 -10.42 -4.29 5.35
CA LEU A 92 -11.08 -3.29 6.19
C LEU A 92 -12.12 -2.48 5.41
N TYR A 93 -11.78 -2.07 4.19
CA TYR A 93 -12.69 -1.35 3.30
C TYR A 93 -13.91 -2.20 2.95
N ASP A 94 -13.69 -3.46 2.57
CA ASP A 94 -14.78 -4.38 2.17
C ASP A 94 -15.73 -4.63 3.34
N ILE A 95 -15.22 -4.84 4.56
CA ILE A 95 -16.03 -4.98 5.77
C ILE A 95 -16.85 -3.71 6.02
N GLY A 96 -16.23 -2.54 5.91
CA GLY A 96 -16.94 -1.27 6.08
C GLY A 96 -18.14 -1.16 5.12
N LYS A 97 -17.94 -1.48 3.85
CA LYS A 97 -19.00 -1.44 2.83
C LYS A 97 -20.07 -2.53 3.04
N GLU A 98 -19.67 -3.73 3.47
CA GLU A 98 -20.61 -4.81 3.79
C GLU A 98 -21.49 -4.42 5.01
N LYS A 99 -20.89 -3.81 6.04
CA LYS A 99 -21.64 -3.28 7.19
C LYS A 99 -22.64 -2.18 6.77
N GLU A 100 -22.19 -1.20 5.99
CA GLU A 100 -23.07 -0.16 5.48
C GLU A 100 -24.27 -0.75 4.71
N ALA A 101 -24.01 -1.74 3.85
CA ALA A 101 -25.07 -2.39 3.07
C ALA A 101 -26.03 -3.23 3.95
N LEU A 102 -25.53 -3.88 5.01
CA LEU A 102 -26.37 -4.62 5.96
C LEU A 102 -27.27 -3.70 6.76
N TYR A 103 -26.73 -2.59 7.29
CA TYR A 103 -27.50 -1.64 8.10
C TYR A 103 -28.46 -0.77 7.27
N ALA A 104 -28.27 -0.69 5.95
CA ALA A 104 -29.20 -0.02 5.05
C ALA A 104 -30.44 -0.85 4.69
N LYS A 105 -30.51 -2.13 5.09
CA LYS A 105 -31.69 -2.98 4.85
C LYS A 105 -32.86 -2.51 5.69
N GLU A 106 -34.04 -2.44 5.09
CA GLU A 106 -35.30 -2.11 5.80
C GLU A 106 -35.70 -3.18 6.81
N GLU A 107 -35.44 -4.45 6.50
CA GLU A 107 -35.66 -5.59 7.38
C GLU A 107 -34.40 -6.43 7.48
N MET A 108 -33.90 -6.61 8.70
CA MET A 108 -32.78 -7.49 9.00
C MET A 108 -33.29 -8.88 9.38
N THR A 109 -32.74 -9.90 8.75
CA THR A 109 -32.96 -11.30 9.12
C THR A 109 -32.05 -11.69 10.31
N GLU A 110 -32.35 -12.82 10.97
CA GLU A 110 -31.48 -13.37 12.02
C GLU A 110 -30.05 -13.63 11.50
N ALA A 111 -29.94 -14.12 10.27
CA ALA A 111 -28.65 -14.35 9.62
C ALA A 111 -27.88 -13.02 9.39
N ASP A 112 -28.56 -11.95 9.00
CA ASP A 112 -27.97 -10.63 8.87
C ASP A 112 -27.44 -10.11 10.22
N GLY A 113 -28.17 -10.36 11.31
CA GLY A 113 -27.75 -10.00 12.66
C GLY A 113 -26.46 -10.72 13.09
N ILE A 114 -26.38 -12.03 12.84
CA ILE A 114 -25.16 -12.81 13.13
C ILE A 114 -23.99 -12.26 12.29
N ARG A 115 -24.22 -12.04 11.00
CA ARG A 115 -23.18 -11.52 10.09
C ARG A 115 -22.71 -10.13 10.52
N ALA A 116 -23.61 -9.27 10.94
CA ALA A 116 -23.26 -7.94 11.46
C ALA A 116 -22.34 -8.02 12.68
N CYS A 117 -22.61 -8.94 13.63
CA CYS A 117 -21.75 -9.14 14.80
C CYS A 117 -20.34 -9.61 14.41
N GLU A 118 -20.23 -10.56 13.46
CA GLU A 118 -18.93 -11.03 12.96
C GLU A 118 -18.13 -9.90 12.33
N LEU A 119 -18.81 -9.07 11.50
CA LEU A 119 -18.18 -7.93 10.84
C LEU A 119 -17.75 -6.84 11.82
N GLU A 120 -18.52 -6.61 12.90
CA GLU A 120 -18.16 -5.66 13.96
C GLU A 120 -16.89 -6.09 14.68
N GLU A 121 -16.77 -7.37 15.00
CA GLU A 121 -15.60 -7.93 15.66
C GLU A 121 -14.36 -7.80 14.77
N GLU A 122 -14.46 -8.24 13.51
CA GLU A 122 -13.36 -8.13 12.55
C GLU A 122 -12.98 -6.67 12.24
N TYR A 123 -13.97 -5.77 12.12
CA TYR A 123 -13.77 -4.35 11.91
C TYR A 123 -12.99 -3.70 13.08
N ALA A 124 -13.34 -4.06 14.31
CA ALA A 124 -12.65 -3.59 15.50
C ALA A 124 -11.20 -4.11 15.55
N GLU A 125 -10.98 -5.41 15.26
CA GLU A 125 -9.64 -6.01 15.23
C GLU A 125 -8.72 -5.35 14.20
N LEU A 126 -9.27 -4.91 13.07
CA LEU A 126 -8.54 -4.22 12.01
C LEU A 126 -8.36 -2.71 12.25
N GLY A 127 -8.84 -2.18 13.38
CA GLY A 127 -8.76 -0.76 13.72
C GLY A 127 -9.72 0.12 12.92
N GLY A 128 -10.85 -0.43 12.50
CA GLY A 128 -11.81 0.24 11.62
C GLY A 128 -12.39 1.53 12.19
N TRP A 129 -12.58 1.61 13.51
CA TRP A 129 -13.09 2.79 14.18
C TRP A 129 -12.16 4.01 14.08
N GLU A 130 -10.85 3.78 13.93
CA GLU A 130 -9.84 4.83 13.79
C GLU A 130 -9.41 5.05 12.33
N ALA A 131 -9.94 4.25 11.39
CA ALA A 131 -9.51 4.22 10.00
C ALA A 131 -9.57 5.59 9.32
N GLU A 132 -10.67 6.33 9.47
CA GLU A 132 -10.80 7.68 8.89
C GLU A 132 -9.84 8.68 9.54
N SER A 133 -9.67 8.60 10.86
CA SER A 133 -8.73 9.46 11.59
C SER A 133 -7.30 9.21 11.17
N ASP A 134 -6.91 7.94 11.02
CA ASP A 134 -5.58 7.55 10.58
C ASP A 134 -5.34 7.95 9.12
N ALA A 135 -6.31 7.72 8.23
CA ALA A 135 -6.26 8.15 6.84
C ALA A 135 -6.10 9.68 6.73
N SER A 136 -6.89 10.44 7.50
CA SER A 136 -6.81 11.89 7.55
C SER A 136 -5.44 12.37 8.03
N ARG A 137 -4.87 11.74 9.06
CA ARG A 137 -3.54 12.06 9.58
C ARG A 137 -2.45 11.84 8.53
N ILE A 138 -2.51 10.73 7.79
CA ILE A 138 -1.54 10.41 6.73
C ILE A 138 -1.66 11.43 5.60
N LEU A 139 -2.89 11.72 5.15
CA LEU A 139 -3.16 12.71 4.10
C LEU A 139 -2.61 14.09 4.45
N GLN A 140 -2.89 14.58 5.66
CA GLN A 140 -2.37 15.86 6.15
C GLN A 140 -0.84 15.87 6.24
N GLY A 141 -0.23 14.76 6.70
CA GLY A 141 1.22 14.59 6.75
C GLY A 141 1.88 14.67 5.36
N LEU A 142 1.17 14.29 4.31
CA LEU A 142 1.60 14.40 2.92
C LEU A 142 1.21 15.75 2.27
N GLY A 143 0.60 16.67 3.04
CA GLY A 143 0.18 17.98 2.57
C GLY A 143 -1.04 17.92 1.63
N VAL A 144 -1.97 16.99 1.91
CA VAL A 144 -3.33 16.98 1.34
C VAL A 144 -4.26 17.59 2.38
N GLY A 145 -4.82 18.76 2.09
CA GLY A 145 -5.68 19.49 3.01
C GLY A 145 -7.02 18.77 3.24
N THR A 146 -7.64 19.04 4.40
CA THR A 146 -8.90 18.41 4.81
C THR A 146 -10.06 18.70 3.85
N GLU A 147 -9.99 19.81 3.14
CA GLU A 147 -10.95 20.20 2.11
C GLU A 147 -11.02 19.22 0.93
N PHE A 148 -9.97 18.40 0.71
CA PHE A 148 -9.93 17.42 -0.36
C PHE A 148 -10.32 16.00 0.07
N HIS A 149 -10.46 15.72 1.38
CA HIS A 149 -10.58 14.35 1.89
C HIS A 149 -11.83 13.61 1.39
N TYR A 150 -12.91 14.32 1.12
CA TYR A 150 -14.16 13.74 0.63
C TYR A 150 -14.45 14.06 -0.84
N ASN A 151 -13.47 14.67 -1.55
CA ASN A 151 -13.60 14.92 -2.98
C ASN A 151 -13.39 13.62 -3.76
N ASP A 152 -14.01 13.55 -4.95
CA ASP A 152 -13.76 12.45 -5.88
C ASP A 152 -12.33 12.50 -6.42
N MET A 153 -11.68 11.35 -6.49
CA MET A 153 -10.33 11.23 -7.05
C MET A 153 -10.24 11.82 -8.46
N ALA A 154 -11.31 11.69 -9.26
CA ALA A 154 -11.37 12.24 -10.62
C ALA A 154 -11.16 13.75 -10.68
N THR A 155 -11.54 14.50 -9.63
CA THR A 155 -11.47 15.97 -9.58
C THR A 155 -10.09 16.49 -9.17
N LEU A 156 -9.22 15.64 -8.67
CA LEU A 156 -7.89 16.02 -8.19
C LEU A 156 -6.90 16.19 -9.35
N ASP A 157 -5.95 17.10 -9.15
CA ASP A 157 -4.78 17.19 -10.04
C ASP A 157 -3.83 15.97 -9.86
N ALA A 158 -2.93 15.79 -10.83
CA ALA A 158 -2.01 14.64 -10.83
C ALA A 158 -1.12 14.59 -9.57
N ARG A 159 -0.72 15.74 -9.02
CA ARG A 159 0.16 15.79 -7.83
C ARG A 159 -0.60 15.33 -6.58
N LEU A 160 -1.83 15.78 -6.41
CA LEU A 160 -2.67 15.36 -5.30
C LEU A 160 -3.01 13.87 -5.41
N LYS A 161 -3.34 13.37 -6.62
CA LYS A 161 -3.57 11.93 -6.84
C LYS A 161 -2.40 11.07 -6.38
N VAL A 162 -1.17 11.43 -6.74
CA VAL A 162 0.03 10.70 -6.32
C VAL A 162 0.19 10.71 -4.80
N LYS A 163 -0.07 11.84 -4.12
CA LYS A 163 -0.03 11.92 -2.66
C LYS A 163 -1.10 11.04 -2.00
N VAL A 164 -2.31 10.98 -2.57
CA VAL A 164 -3.38 10.10 -2.08
C VAL A 164 -3.01 8.63 -2.27
N LEU A 165 -2.43 8.24 -3.41
CA LEU A 165 -1.95 6.87 -3.63
C LEU A 165 -0.78 6.51 -2.70
N LEU A 166 0.07 7.47 -2.37
CA LEU A 166 1.09 7.26 -1.35
C LEU A 166 0.47 7.09 0.04
N ALA A 167 -0.54 7.90 0.38
CA ALA A 167 -1.30 7.73 1.63
C ALA A 167 -1.95 6.34 1.70
N GLN A 168 -2.55 5.87 0.61
CA GLN A 168 -3.08 4.51 0.48
C GLN A 168 -2.01 3.45 0.76
N ALA A 169 -0.83 3.59 0.15
CA ALA A 169 0.26 2.64 0.32
C ALA A 169 0.81 2.63 1.77
N LEU A 170 0.77 3.76 2.47
CA LEU A 170 1.18 3.90 3.87
C LEU A 170 0.09 3.48 4.87
N PHE A 171 -1.17 3.44 4.44
CA PHE A 171 -2.29 3.15 5.32
C PHE A 171 -2.18 1.75 5.94
N GLY A 172 -2.46 1.66 7.22
CA GLY A 172 -2.34 0.42 7.98
C GLY A 172 -0.90 0.04 8.33
N ASN A 173 0.06 0.94 8.19
CA ASN A 173 1.45 0.80 8.63
C ASN A 173 2.16 -0.46 8.08
N PRO A 174 2.42 -0.55 6.77
CA PRO A 174 3.07 -1.71 6.16
C PRO A 174 4.50 -1.89 6.68
N ASP A 175 4.92 -3.16 6.84
CA ASP A 175 6.32 -3.50 7.20
C ASP A 175 7.27 -3.28 6.02
N ILE A 176 6.75 -3.39 4.80
CA ILE A 176 7.49 -3.22 3.54
C ILE A 176 6.69 -2.31 2.62
N LEU A 177 7.34 -1.28 2.11
CA LEU A 177 6.78 -0.38 1.11
C LEU A 177 7.65 -0.44 -0.15
N LEU A 178 7.04 -0.83 -1.27
CA LEU A 178 7.68 -0.85 -2.59
C LEU A 178 7.25 0.39 -3.38
N LEU A 179 8.24 1.16 -3.83
CA LEU A 179 8.03 2.39 -4.61
C LEU A 179 8.75 2.27 -5.95
N ASP A 180 8.01 2.38 -7.04
CA ASP A 180 8.59 2.45 -8.38
C ASP A 180 8.57 3.89 -8.88
N GLU A 181 9.75 4.43 -9.21
CA GLU A 181 9.99 5.79 -9.69
C GLU A 181 9.30 6.91 -8.87
N PRO A 182 9.42 6.92 -7.51
CA PRO A 182 8.68 7.86 -6.67
C PRO A 182 9.05 9.32 -6.91
N THR A 183 10.23 9.58 -7.49
CA THR A 183 10.79 10.94 -7.65
C THR A 183 10.16 11.74 -8.78
N ASN A 184 9.49 11.10 -9.73
CA ASN A 184 8.88 11.81 -10.86
C ASN A 184 7.74 12.74 -10.45
N ASN A 185 7.12 12.51 -9.26
CA ASN A 185 5.96 13.27 -8.82
C ASN A 185 5.94 13.61 -7.30
N LEU A 186 6.98 13.21 -6.54
CA LEU A 186 7.05 13.41 -5.09
C LEU A 186 8.36 14.15 -4.72
N ASP A 187 8.24 15.13 -3.83
CA ASP A 187 9.39 15.66 -3.13
C ASP A 187 9.88 14.60 -2.13
N ILE A 188 11.11 14.12 -2.30
CA ILE A 188 11.73 13.07 -1.47
C ILE A 188 11.70 13.43 0.02
N ASN A 189 11.68 14.71 0.35
CA ASN A 189 11.59 15.16 1.72
C ASN A 189 10.29 14.71 2.42
N CYS A 190 9.17 14.58 1.68
CA CYS A 190 7.91 14.09 2.24
C CYS A 190 8.01 12.63 2.72
N LEU A 191 8.77 11.79 2.02
CA LEU A 191 8.93 10.36 2.36
C LEU A 191 9.81 10.15 3.61
N LEU A 192 10.76 11.04 3.85
CA LEU A 192 11.68 10.95 4.99
C LEU A 192 11.03 11.38 6.32
N TYR A 193 10.01 12.25 6.26
CA TYR A 193 9.30 12.73 7.45
C TYR A 193 8.20 11.79 7.95
N THR A 194 7.69 10.90 7.12
CA THR A 194 6.63 9.94 7.50
C THR A 194 7.16 8.61 8.03
N SER A 195 8.45 8.35 7.88
CA SER A 195 9.08 7.17 8.49
C SER A 195 9.68 7.56 9.84
N PRO A 196 9.29 6.90 10.97
CA PRO A 196 9.92 7.17 12.25
C PRO A 196 11.43 6.89 12.14
N SER A 197 12.23 7.93 12.30
CA SER A 197 13.68 7.81 12.24
C SER A 197 14.15 6.85 13.35
N PRO A 198 15.09 5.94 13.07
CA PRO A 198 15.71 5.10 14.10
C PRO A 198 16.32 5.88 15.27
N ARG A 199 16.49 7.21 15.12
CA ARG A 199 16.99 8.11 16.18
C ARG A 199 15.92 8.48 17.21
N ASP A 200 14.64 8.44 16.85
CA ASP A 200 13.55 8.85 17.76
C ASP A 200 13.14 7.72 18.72
N MET A 201 13.50 6.47 18.42
CA MET A 201 13.24 5.31 19.30
C MET A 201 14.26 5.14 20.45
N ARG A 202 15.26 6.02 20.58
CA ARG A 202 16.26 5.97 21.67
C ARG A 202 16.00 6.95 22.82
N ARG A 203 14.82 7.58 22.87
CA ARG A 203 14.43 8.51 23.94
C ARG A 203 13.08 8.16 24.56
N SER A 204 12.93 6.92 25.00
CA SER A 204 11.89 6.55 25.99
C SER A 204 12.42 5.39 26.83
#